data_adb4af3ec53f1fb016370da07956c7df
#
_entry.id   adb4af3ec53f1fb016370da07956c7df
#
_cell.length_a   1.000
_cell.length_b   1.000
_cell.length_c   1.000
_cell.angle_alpha   90.00
_cell.angle_beta   90.00
_cell.angle_gamma   90.00
#
_symmetry.space_group_name_H-M   'P 1'
#
loop_
_entity.id
_entity.type
_entity.pdbx_description
1 polymer ?
#
loop_
_entity_poly.entity_id
_entity_poly.type
_entity_poly.pdbx_seq_one_letter_code
_entity_poly.pdbx_strand_id
1 'polypeptide(L)'
;MSLQTDQNGMFIYGMTHTDELGKFLKHKFPEHQIQQTYETLVEFSKDQSKLAKTSPLRMFWKHLNKVYHEGVPPLQCHRGCDHCCHTGVTCTQMEWDGILKNAEENGIDLDEIVEKSQRTIKKVEEVLDAGKNLEQVDWHRLVINQPCPFLSDEGACRIYEDRPLDCRMVVSFRGICESKKLEHA
;
A
#
# COMPACT_ATOMS: atom_id res chain seq x y z
N MET A 1 8.05 14.41 24.55
CA MET A 1 8.32 15.22 23.35
C MET A 1 7.03 15.25 22.55
N SER A 2 6.54 16.44 22.19
CA SER A 2 5.35 16.57 21.36
C SER A 2 5.76 16.33 19.90
N LEU A 3 4.99 15.52 19.15
CA LEU A 3 5.12 15.43 17.71
C LEU A 3 5.00 16.83 17.12
N GLN A 4 5.98 17.24 16.33
CA GLN A 4 5.93 18.52 15.67
C GLN A 4 4.95 18.49 14.51
N THR A 5 4.11 19.50 14.44
CA THR A 5 3.20 19.73 13.33
C THR A 5 3.66 20.97 12.56
N ASP A 6 3.39 21.00 11.26
CA ASP A 6 3.54 22.21 10.45
C ASP A 6 2.42 23.21 10.76
N GLN A 7 2.46 24.35 10.07
CA GLN A 7 1.47 25.43 10.23
C GLN A 7 0.02 25.01 9.88
N ASN A 8 -0.17 23.87 9.22
CA ASN A 8 -1.48 23.31 8.86
C ASN A 8 -1.90 22.18 9.83
N GLY A 9 -1.16 21.98 10.93
CA GLY A 9 -1.40 20.89 11.88
C GLY A 9 -0.98 19.51 11.35
N MET A 10 -0.24 19.44 10.26
CA MET A 10 0.28 18.20 9.71
C MET A 10 1.56 17.78 10.43
N PHE A 11 1.71 16.48 10.70
CA PHE A 11 2.91 15.97 11.33
C PHE A 11 4.12 16.14 10.42
N ILE A 12 5.21 16.66 10.99
CA ILE A 12 6.49 16.82 10.30
C ILE A 12 7.26 15.51 10.44
N TYR A 13 7.48 14.83 9.31
CA TYR A 13 8.26 13.60 9.25
C TYR A 13 9.71 13.84 8.88
N GLY A 14 10.58 13.22 9.63
CA GLY A 14 11.94 12.90 9.23
C GLY A 14 12.25 11.47 9.70
N MET A 15 13.33 10.85 9.30
CA MET A 15 13.70 9.50 9.74
C MET A 15 13.77 9.38 11.28
N THR A 16 14.15 10.46 11.97
CA THR A 16 14.16 10.57 13.43
C THR A 16 12.76 10.60 14.06
N HIS A 17 11.71 10.92 13.30
CA HIS A 17 10.34 11.00 13.80
C HIS A 17 9.56 9.68 13.67
N THR A 18 10.07 8.72 12.89
CA THR A 18 9.44 7.42 12.72
C THR A 18 9.38 6.65 14.04
N ASP A 19 10.44 6.71 14.84
CA ASP A 19 10.48 6.08 16.16
C ASP A 19 9.54 6.74 17.16
N GLU A 20 9.40 8.07 17.10
CA GLU A 20 8.49 8.81 17.97
C GLU A 20 7.04 8.53 17.59
N LEU A 21 6.72 8.47 16.31
CA LEU A 21 5.40 8.06 15.85
C LEU A 21 5.11 6.62 16.25
N GLY A 22 6.06 5.71 16.08
CA GLY A 22 5.92 4.31 16.51
C GLY A 22 5.61 4.21 18.01
N LYS A 23 6.29 5.00 18.85
CA LYS A 23 6.01 5.07 20.30
C LYS A 23 4.63 5.66 20.57
N PHE A 24 4.24 6.72 19.86
CA PHE A 24 2.91 7.32 20.00
C PHE A 24 1.80 6.35 19.62
N LEU A 25 1.95 5.65 18.48
CA LEU A 25 0.98 4.66 18.02
C LEU A 25 0.87 3.48 18.97
N LYS A 26 2.00 2.96 19.49
CA LYS A 26 2.00 1.91 20.52
C LYS A 26 1.33 2.34 21.82
N HIS A 27 1.48 3.60 22.19
CA HIS A 27 0.81 4.13 23.40
C HIS A 27 -0.70 4.29 23.17
N LYS A 28 -1.09 4.82 22.00
CA LYS A 28 -2.49 5.04 21.62
C LYS A 28 -3.23 3.74 21.32
N PHE A 29 -2.52 2.74 20.78
CA PHE A 29 -3.05 1.44 20.40
C PHE A 29 -2.18 0.33 21.03
N PRO A 30 -2.40 -0.03 22.31
CA PRO A 30 -1.71 -1.15 22.94
C PRO A 30 -1.89 -2.44 22.16
N GLU A 31 -0.88 -3.30 22.13
CA GLU A 31 -0.82 -4.50 21.31
C GLU A 31 -2.06 -5.40 21.45
N HIS A 32 -2.53 -5.60 22.69
CA HIS A 32 -3.74 -6.39 22.95
C HIS A 32 -5.00 -5.78 22.35
N GLN A 33 -5.09 -4.43 22.29
CA GLN A 33 -6.23 -3.74 21.65
C GLN A 33 -6.12 -3.81 20.12
N ILE A 34 -4.90 -3.78 19.58
CA ILE A 34 -4.67 -3.94 18.14
C ILE A 34 -5.14 -5.32 17.71
N GLN A 35 -4.72 -6.37 18.42
CA GLN A 35 -5.13 -7.75 18.13
C GLN A 35 -6.65 -7.92 18.20
N GLN A 36 -7.27 -7.45 19.28
CA GLN A 36 -8.73 -7.53 19.46
C GLN A 36 -9.47 -6.73 18.38
N THR A 37 -8.98 -5.56 18.02
CA THR A 37 -9.56 -4.73 16.95
C THR A 37 -9.45 -5.43 15.60
N TYR A 38 -8.30 -6.04 15.32
CA TYR A 38 -8.08 -6.80 14.09
C TYR A 38 -9.05 -7.99 13.98
N GLU A 39 -9.16 -8.81 15.02
CA GLU A 39 -10.07 -9.96 15.06
C GLU A 39 -11.52 -9.53 14.85
N THR A 40 -11.94 -8.47 15.56
CA THR A 40 -13.29 -7.89 15.42
C THR A 40 -13.52 -7.39 13.99
N LEU A 41 -12.53 -6.73 13.39
CA LEU A 41 -12.60 -6.21 12.03
C LEU A 41 -12.71 -7.35 11.00
N VAL A 42 -11.97 -8.43 11.19
CA VAL A 42 -12.03 -9.61 10.31
C VAL A 42 -13.41 -10.26 10.37
N GLU A 43 -13.93 -10.52 11.56
CA GLU A 43 -15.26 -11.13 11.75
C GLU A 43 -16.36 -10.23 11.16
N PHE A 44 -16.34 -8.96 11.50
CA PHE A 44 -17.30 -7.99 10.97
C PHE A 44 -17.24 -7.92 9.43
N SER A 45 -16.04 -7.95 8.85
CA SER A 45 -15.86 -7.92 7.40
C SER A 45 -16.41 -9.16 6.72
N LYS A 46 -16.27 -10.35 7.33
CA LYS A 46 -16.87 -11.60 6.84
C LYS A 46 -18.39 -11.51 6.81
N ASP A 47 -19.02 -11.00 7.86
CA ASP A 47 -20.47 -10.90 7.95
C ASP A 47 -21.03 -9.83 7.01
N GLN A 48 -20.41 -8.66 6.97
CA GLN A 48 -20.81 -7.59 6.06
C GLN A 48 -20.61 -7.97 4.59
N SER A 49 -19.63 -8.78 4.27
CA SER A 49 -19.38 -9.24 2.90
C SER A 49 -20.53 -10.10 2.35
N LYS A 50 -21.13 -10.92 3.19
CA LYS A 50 -22.32 -11.74 2.83
C LYS A 50 -23.51 -10.84 2.47
N LEU A 51 -23.76 -9.80 3.28
CA LEU A 51 -24.84 -8.83 3.06
C LEU A 51 -24.61 -7.99 1.79
N ALA A 52 -23.39 -7.53 1.59
CA ALA A 52 -23.00 -6.69 0.47
C ALA A 52 -22.73 -7.47 -0.84
N LYS A 53 -22.78 -8.81 -0.80
CA LYS A 53 -22.45 -9.68 -1.93
C LYS A 53 -21.09 -9.36 -2.55
N THR A 54 -20.08 -9.10 -1.71
CA THR A 54 -18.71 -8.79 -2.10
C THR A 54 -17.72 -9.73 -1.43
N SER A 55 -16.43 -9.63 -1.77
CA SER A 55 -15.43 -10.45 -1.12
C SER A 55 -15.17 -9.97 0.33
N PRO A 56 -14.87 -10.89 1.28
CA PRO A 56 -14.46 -10.50 2.63
C PRO A 56 -13.25 -9.58 2.64
N LEU A 57 -12.30 -9.76 1.72
CA LEU A 57 -11.10 -8.93 1.60
C LEU A 57 -11.46 -7.48 1.22
N ARG A 58 -12.33 -7.27 0.23
CA ARG A 58 -12.82 -5.92 -0.12
C ARG A 58 -13.51 -5.24 1.05
N MET A 59 -14.32 -5.99 1.79
CA MET A 59 -15.00 -5.44 2.96
C MET A 59 -14.01 -5.12 4.06
N PHE A 60 -13.01 -5.98 4.28
CA PHE A 60 -11.91 -5.71 5.21
C PHE A 60 -11.16 -4.42 4.83
N TRP A 61 -10.77 -4.26 3.57
CA TRP A 61 -10.12 -3.03 3.10
C TRP A 61 -10.95 -1.77 3.31
N LYS A 62 -12.24 -1.86 3.05
CA LYS A 62 -13.16 -0.74 3.28
C LYS A 62 -13.20 -0.33 4.75
N HIS A 63 -13.26 -1.29 5.66
CA HIS A 63 -13.28 -1.01 7.09
C HIS A 63 -11.92 -0.59 7.62
N LEU A 64 -10.83 -1.22 7.16
CA LEU A 64 -9.48 -0.83 7.51
C LEU A 64 -9.19 0.62 7.11
N ASN A 65 -9.56 1.02 5.90
CA ASN A 65 -9.42 2.39 5.44
C ASN A 65 -10.16 3.37 6.38
N LYS A 66 -11.38 3.03 6.79
CA LYS A 66 -12.15 3.86 7.71
C LYS A 66 -11.44 4.01 9.05
N VAL A 67 -11.04 2.89 9.67
CA VAL A 67 -10.30 2.89 10.96
C VAL A 67 -9.00 3.67 10.83
N TYR A 68 -8.30 3.51 9.72
CA TYR A 68 -7.04 4.17 9.45
C TYR A 68 -7.22 5.69 9.34
N HIS A 69 -8.21 6.15 8.57
CA HIS A 69 -8.51 7.58 8.42
C HIS A 69 -9.01 8.24 9.71
N GLU A 70 -9.73 7.50 10.55
CA GLU A 70 -10.21 8.01 11.84
C GLU A 70 -9.12 7.98 12.93
N GLY A 71 -8.16 7.06 12.83
CA GLY A 71 -7.15 6.79 13.86
C GLY A 71 -5.80 7.47 13.68
N VAL A 72 -5.48 7.94 12.47
CA VAL A 72 -4.19 8.54 12.12
C VAL A 72 -4.35 10.01 11.73
N PRO A 73 -3.24 10.78 11.69
CA PRO A 73 -3.27 12.15 11.17
C PRO A 73 -3.83 12.20 9.74
N PRO A 74 -4.37 13.34 9.30
CA PRO A 74 -4.89 13.49 7.94
C PRO A 74 -3.87 13.09 6.89
N LEU A 75 -4.27 12.19 5.99
CA LEU A 75 -3.43 11.73 4.91
C LEU A 75 -3.55 12.66 3.70
N GLN A 76 -2.42 12.92 3.05
CA GLN A 76 -2.39 13.62 1.77
C GLN A 76 -2.66 12.69 0.58
N CYS A 77 -2.57 11.39 0.82
CA CYS A 77 -2.81 10.37 -0.19
C CYS A 77 -4.28 10.36 -0.62
N HIS A 78 -4.51 10.39 -1.92
CA HIS A 78 -5.84 10.36 -2.53
C HIS A 78 -5.81 9.56 -3.83
N ARG A 79 -6.96 9.23 -4.38
CA ARG A 79 -7.04 8.61 -5.69
C ARG A 79 -6.51 9.57 -6.77
N GLY A 80 -5.61 9.10 -7.60
CA GLY A 80 -4.88 9.91 -8.58
C GLY A 80 -3.51 10.39 -8.10
N CYS A 81 -3.11 10.09 -6.86
CA CYS A 81 -1.73 10.23 -6.41
C CYS A 81 -0.95 8.97 -6.85
N ASP A 82 0.07 9.15 -7.68
CA ASP A 82 0.83 8.07 -8.31
C ASP A 82 2.23 7.84 -7.71
N HIS A 83 2.66 8.64 -6.76
CA HIS A 83 4.05 8.60 -6.26
C HIS A 83 4.50 7.23 -5.76
N CYS A 84 3.65 6.51 -5.02
CA CYS A 84 3.97 5.17 -4.55
C CYS A 84 3.87 4.10 -5.67
N CYS A 85 3.29 4.44 -6.81
CA CYS A 85 3.18 3.52 -7.96
C CYS A 85 4.50 3.34 -8.72
N HIS A 86 5.57 4.00 -8.29
CA HIS A 86 6.94 3.85 -8.83
C HIS A 86 7.87 3.10 -7.87
N THR A 87 7.32 2.46 -6.85
CA THR A 87 8.06 1.66 -5.87
C THR A 87 7.65 0.20 -5.94
N GLY A 88 8.55 -0.69 -5.54
CA GLY A 88 8.22 -2.11 -5.42
C GLY A 88 7.22 -2.35 -4.30
N VAL A 89 6.21 -3.13 -4.59
CA VAL A 89 5.24 -3.61 -3.62
C VAL A 89 5.10 -5.12 -3.74
N THR A 90 4.83 -5.77 -2.63
CA THR A 90 4.51 -7.20 -2.60
C THR A 90 3.02 -7.39 -2.39
N CYS A 91 2.52 -8.57 -2.73
CA CYS A 91 1.15 -8.97 -2.42
C CYS A 91 1.11 -10.45 -2.03
N THR A 92 0.15 -10.79 -1.22
CA THR A 92 -0.17 -12.18 -0.91
C THR A 92 -0.98 -12.82 -2.06
N GLN A 93 -1.03 -14.14 -2.10
CA GLN A 93 -1.86 -14.84 -3.09
C GLN A 93 -3.33 -14.42 -3.01
N MET A 94 -3.86 -14.25 -1.81
CA MET A 94 -5.25 -13.82 -1.59
C MET A 94 -5.52 -12.42 -2.17
N GLU A 95 -4.57 -11.51 -2.03
CA GLU A 95 -4.67 -10.17 -2.61
C GLU A 95 -4.56 -10.22 -4.13
N TRP A 96 -3.66 -11.05 -4.65
CA TRP A 96 -3.52 -11.26 -6.08
C TRP A 96 -4.81 -11.81 -6.71
N ASP A 97 -5.44 -12.80 -6.09
CA ASP A 97 -6.73 -13.34 -6.54
C ASP A 97 -7.82 -12.25 -6.56
N GLY A 98 -7.80 -11.35 -5.57
CA GLY A 98 -8.67 -10.17 -5.55
C GLY A 98 -8.39 -9.19 -6.68
N ILE A 99 -7.13 -8.97 -7.01
CA ILE A 99 -6.69 -8.12 -8.13
C ILE A 99 -7.14 -8.71 -9.46
N LEU A 100 -6.94 -10.01 -9.68
CA LEU A 100 -7.37 -10.69 -10.91
C LEU A 100 -8.89 -10.57 -11.09
N LYS A 101 -9.65 -10.79 -10.04
CA LYS A 101 -11.11 -10.61 -10.08
C LYS A 101 -11.50 -9.17 -10.41
N ASN A 102 -10.83 -8.18 -9.82
CA ASN A 102 -11.05 -6.77 -10.14
C ASN A 102 -10.73 -6.49 -11.62
N ALA A 103 -9.63 -7.02 -12.11
CA ALA A 103 -9.23 -6.86 -13.50
C ALA A 103 -10.29 -7.40 -14.45
N GLU A 104 -10.82 -8.59 -14.18
CA GLU A 104 -11.91 -9.19 -14.95
C GLU A 104 -13.18 -8.33 -14.92
N GLU A 105 -13.62 -7.92 -13.70
CA GLU A 105 -14.82 -7.10 -13.51
C GLU A 105 -14.75 -5.73 -14.22
N ASN A 106 -13.55 -5.17 -14.36
CA ASN A 106 -13.33 -3.85 -14.96
C ASN A 106 -12.74 -3.91 -16.38
N GLY A 107 -12.64 -5.09 -16.98
CA GLY A 107 -12.14 -5.27 -18.34
C GLY A 107 -10.69 -4.83 -18.52
N ILE A 108 -9.85 -5.02 -17.48
CA ILE A 108 -8.42 -4.74 -17.56
C ILE A 108 -7.76 -5.87 -18.35
N ASP A 109 -7.06 -5.52 -19.41
CA ASP A 109 -6.31 -6.48 -20.22
C ASP A 109 -5.09 -6.99 -19.45
N LEU A 110 -5.09 -8.27 -19.09
CA LEU A 110 -4.00 -8.90 -18.35
C LEU A 110 -2.75 -9.10 -19.22
N ASP A 111 -2.89 -9.25 -20.51
CA ASP A 111 -1.74 -9.35 -21.42
C ASP A 111 -0.99 -8.02 -21.48
N GLU A 112 -1.71 -6.89 -21.47
CA GLU A 112 -1.12 -5.55 -21.30
C GLU A 112 -0.34 -5.43 -19.97
N ILE A 113 -0.93 -5.95 -18.87
CA ILE A 113 -0.28 -5.94 -17.55
C ILE A 113 1.00 -6.78 -17.55
N VAL A 114 0.98 -7.96 -18.17
CA VAL A 114 2.16 -8.81 -18.31
C VAL A 114 3.23 -8.11 -19.16
N GLU A 115 2.87 -7.49 -20.28
CA GLU A 115 3.80 -6.76 -21.13
C GLU A 115 4.48 -5.60 -20.35
N LYS A 116 3.70 -4.80 -19.64
CA LYS A 116 4.23 -3.72 -18.78
C LYS A 116 5.14 -4.25 -17.68
N SER A 117 4.93 -5.49 -17.21
CA SER A 117 5.70 -6.14 -16.15
C SER A 117 7.01 -6.79 -16.62
N GLN A 118 7.21 -6.99 -17.95
CA GLN A 118 8.32 -7.78 -18.49
C GLN A 118 9.69 -7.37 -17.96
N ARG A 119 9.94 -6.06 -17.81
CA ARG A 119 11.21 -5.55 -17.29
C ARG A 119 11.44 -5.95 -15.83
N THR A 120 10.38 -5.92 -15.02
CA THR A 120 10.43 -6.34 -13.61
C THR A 120 10.60 -7.85 -13.51
N ILE A 121 9.84 -8.62 -14.30
CA ILE A 121 9.94 -10.09 -14.38
C ILE A 121 11.37 -10.49 -14.68
N LYS A 122 11.97 -9.94 -15.74
CA LYS A 122 13.35 -10.24 -16.12
C LYS A 122 14.36 -9.96 -14.99
N LYS A 123 14.23 -8.86 -14.28
CA LYS A 123 15.10 -8.56 -13.13
C LYS A 123 14.94 -9.57 -11.99
N VAL A 124 13.71 -10.02 -11.74
CA VAL A 124 13.44 -11.05 -10.73
C VAL A 124 14.05 -12.38 -11.14
N GLU A 125 13.88 -12.79 -12.39
CA GLU A 125 14.49 -14.01 -12.96
C GLU A 125 16.00 -13.99 -12.83
N GLU A 126 16.66 -12.88 -13.18
CA GLU A 126 18.12 -12.71 -13.03
C GLU A 126 18.59 -12.91 -11.57
N VAL A 127 17.79 -12.50 -10.59
CA VAL A 127 18.09 -12.70 -9.16
C VAL A 127 17.90 -14.17 -8.77
N LEU A 128 16.84 -14.82 -9.26
CA LEU A 128 16.58 -16.25 -9.01
C LEU A 128 17.66 -17.13 -9.64
N ASP A 129 18.02 -16.88 -10.88
CA ASP A 129 19.05 -17.63 -11.62
C ASP A 129 20.43 -17.48 -10.98
N ALA A 130 20.71 -16.33 -10.38
CA ALA A 130 21.95 -16.11 -9.64
C ALA A 130 22.00 -16.86 -8.29
N GLY A 131 20.96 -17.60 -7.90
CA GLY A 131 20.89 -18.35 -6.65
C GLY A 131 21.00 -17.49 -5.39
N LYS A 132 20.62 -16.22 -5.47
CA LYS A 132 20.66 -15.30 -4.33
C LYS A 132 19.60 -15.67 -3.30
N ASN A 133 19.92 -15.48 -2.02
CA ASN A 133 18.93 -15.58 -0.96
C ASN A 133 17.91 -14.45 -1.12
N LEU A 134 16.65 -14.81 -1.41
CA LEU A 134 15.58 -13.87 -1.69
C LEU A 134 15.26 -12.93 -0.52
N GLU A 135 15.53 -13.37 0.71
CA GLU A 135 15.35 -12.54 1.92
C GLU A 135 16.38 -11.39 2.00
N GLN A 136 17.50 -11.53 1.30
CA GLN A 136 18.58 -10.53 1.26
C GLN A 136 18.49 -9.62 0.05
N VAL A 137 17.53 -9.84 -0.83
CA VAL A 137 17.33 -9.00 -2.00
C VAL A 137 16.61 -7.71 -1.60
N ASP A 138 17.24 -6.58 -1.90
CA ASP A 138 16.59 -5.28 -1.81
C ASP A 138 15.59 -5.10 -2.97
N TRP A 139 14.40 -5.64 -2.79
CA TRP A 139 13.32 -5.61 -3.79
C TRP A 139 12.93 -4.19 -4.17
N HIS A 140 12.99 -3.26 -3.23
CA HIS A 140 12.69 -1.87 -3.49
C HIS A 140 13.67 -1.27 -4.52
N ARG A 141 14.98 -1.47 -4.32
CA ARG A 141 15.99 -1.03 -5.28
C ARG A 141 15.90 -1.74 -6.63
N LEU A 142 15.48 -3.01 -6.63
CA LEU A 142 15.37 -3.79 -7.86
C LEU A 142 14.37 -3.17 -8.83
N VAL A 143 13.26 -2.66 -8.31
CA VAL A 143 12.12 -2.18 -9.09
C VAL A 143 11.85 -0.67 -8.94
N ILE A 144 12.73 0.05 -8.27
CA ILE A 144 12.60 1.52 -8.13
C ILE A 144 12.50 2.18 -9.50
N ASN A 145 11.67 3.21 -9.62
CA ASN A 145 11.38 3.92 -10.87
C ASN A 145 10.76 3.05 -11.98
N GLN A 146 10.26 1.85 -11.64
CA GLN A 146 9.42 1.08 -12.55
C GLN A 146 7.97 1.47 -12.25
N PRO A 147 7.21 2.01 -13.23
CA PRO A 147 5.81 2.30 -13.00
C PRO A 147 5.04 0.99 -12.74
N CYS A 148 4.13 1.04 -11.78
CA CYS A 148 3.21 -0.07 -11.52
C CYS A 148 2.43 -0.42 -12.81
N PRO A 149 2.33 -1.68 -13.22
CA PRO A 149 1.63 -2.06 -14.44
C PRO A 149 0.13 -1.72 -14.41
N PHE A 150 -0.45 -1.55 -13.23
CA PHE A 150 -1.84 -1.10 -13.05
C PHE A 150 -2.00 0.43 -12.99
N LEU A 151 -0.94 1.19 -13.20
CA LEU A 151 -1.03 2.65 -13.30
C LEU A 151 -1.54 3.03 -14.70
N SER A 152 -2.59 3.84 -14.77
CA SER A 152 -3.07 4.38 -16.04
C SER A 152 -2.20 5.55 -16.50
N ASP A 153 -2.32 5.92 -17.77
CA ASP A 153 -1.60 7.06 -18.35
C ASP A 153 -1.98 8.41 -17.70
N GLU A 154 -3.19 8.46 -17.09
CA GLU A 154 -3.66 9.62 -16.33
C GLU A 154 -3.18 9.63 -14.87
N GLY A 155 -2.29 8.71 -14.48
CA GLY A 155 -1.76 8.62 -13.12
C GLY A 155 -2.72 8.03 -12.09
N ALA A 156 -3.73 7.28 -12.53
CA ALA A 156 -4.70 6.64 -11.62
C ALA A 156 -4.47 5.13 -11.50
N CYS A 157 -4.59 4.62 -10.27
CA CYS A 157 -4.55 3.18 -10.03
C CYS A 157 -5.82 2.50 -10.56
N ARG A 158 -5.68 1.60 -11.53
CA ARG A 158 -6.81 0.87 -12.16
C ARG A 158 -7.47 -0.14 -11.20
N ILE A 159 -6.73 -0.60 -10.17
CA ILE A 159 -7.20 -1.55 -9.15
C ILE A 159 -7.30 -0.91 -7.77
N TYR A 160 -7.62 0.38 -7.68
CA TYR A 160 -7.53 1.16 -6.43
C TYR A 160 -8.22 0.52 -5.24
N GLU A 161 -9.41 -0.08 -5.44
CA GLU A 161 -10.20 -0.69 -4.37
C GLU A 161 -9.61 -2.02 -3.86
N ASP A 162 -8.87 -2.74 -4.72
CA ASP A 162 -8.27 -4.05 -4.41
C ASP A 162 -6.73 -3.98 -4.34
N ARG A 163 -6.15 -2.78 -4.26
CA ARG A 163 -4.70 -2.62 -4.10
C ARG A 163 -4.20 -3.34 -2.85
N PRO A 164 -3.01 -3.97 -2.90
CA PRO A 164 -2.43 -4.70 -1.78
C PRO A 164 -2.22 -3.87 -0.52
N LEU A 165 -2.02 -4.54 0.60
CA LEU A 165 -1.69 -3.91 1.87
C LEU A 165 -0.45 -3.00 1.75
N ASP A 166 0.61 -3.48 1.08
CA ASP A 166 1.83 -2.69 0.86
C ASP A 166 1.52 -1.33 0.22
N CYS A 167 0.67 -1.29 -0.81
CA CYS A 167 0.24 -0.04 -1.42
C CYS A 167 -0.56 0.86 -0.46
N ARG A 168 -1.27 0.27 0.51
CA ARG A 168 -2.07 1.01 1.50
C ARG A 168 -1.23 1.55 2.64
N MET A 169 -0.10 0.90 2.93
CA MET A 169 0.84 1.30 3.98
C MET A 169 1.80 2.40 3.54
N VAL A 170 1.99 2.58 2.24
CA VAL A 170 2.76 3.71 1.71
C VAL A 170 1.88 4.96 1.74
N VAL A 171 2.02 5.77 2.77
CA VAL A 171 1.21 6.96 2.99
C VAL A 171 2.06 8.18 3.23
N SER A 172 1.54 9.35 2.87
CA SER A 172 2.18 10.64 3.11
C SER A 172 1.26 11.54 3.92
N PHE A 173 1.83 12.21 4.90
CA PHE A 173 1.17 13.21 5.73
C PHE A 173 1.54 14.64 5.30
N ARG A 174 2.33 14.81 4.27
CA ARG A 174 2.75 16.10 3.72
C ARG A 174 2.12 16.34 2.36
N GLY A 175 1.93 17.60 2.01
CA GLY A 175 1.32 18.02 0.74
C GLY A 175 2.10 17.65 -0.52
N ILE A 176 3.35 17.20 -0.37
CA ILE A 176 4.18 16.71 -1.46
C ILE A 176 4.80 15.41 -0.99
N CYS A 177 4.49 14.31 -1.64
CA CYS A 177 5.17 13.06 -1.41
C CYS A 177 6.63 13.22 -1.83
N GLU A 178 7.56 13.11 -0.85
CA GLU A 178 8.99 13.32 -1.09
C GLU A 178 9.65 12.18 -1.89
N SER A 179 8.91 11.12 -2.22
CA SER A 179 9.43 10.02 -3.03
C SER A 179 10.01 10.46 -4.38
N LYS A 180 9.52 11.57 -4.96
CA LYS A 180 10.14 12.18 -6.15
C LYS A 180 11.50 12.84 -5.91
N LYS A 181 11.87 13.12 -4.65
CA LYS A 181 13.19 13.73 -4.35
C LYS A 181 14.32 12.69 -4.24
N LEU A 182 14.00 11.42 -4.15
CA LEU A 182 15.00 10.34 -4.17
C LEU A 182 15.60 10.10 -5.56
N GLU A 183 15.05 10.72 -6.60
CA GLU A 183 15.56 10.60 -7.97
C GLU A 183 16.83 11.42 -8.23
N HIS A 184 17.25 12.28 -7.30
CA HIS A 184 18.35 13.22 -7.48
C HIS A 184 19.42 13.19 -6.38
N ALA A 185 19.47 12.12 -5.56
CA ALA A 185 20.52 11.95 -4.56
C ALA A 185 21.45 10.79 -4.91
#